data_1bc1512109dae20a87a74ab241622baf
#
_entry.id   1bc1512109dae20a87a74ab241622baf
#
_cell.length_a   1.000
_cell.length_b   1.000
_cell.length_c   1.000
_cell.angle_alpha   90.00
_cell.angle_beta   90.00
_cell.angle_gamma   90.00
#
_symmetry.space_group_name_H-M   'P 1'
#
loop_
_entity.id
_entity.type
_entity.pdbx_description
1 polymer ?
#
loop_
_entity_poly.entity_id
_entity_poly.type
_entity_poly.pdbx_seq_one_letter_code
_entity_poly.pdbx_strand_id
1 'polypeptide(L)'
;MQIVKDRGLLARVYHPERITDSIAKSKVIKKEGDIYEVLIHWDLENAQTLAGIGLKNVVSTIDRDYEYTGMYKPFDHQKKTASFLTLHKKAFCFNEQGTGKTMSVIWACDYLMKMKQIRRVLIVCPQRS
;
A
#
# COMPACT_ATOMS: atom_id res chain seq x y z
N MET A 1 4.13 -3.41 11.25
CA MET A 1 5.25 -2.97 10.42
C MET A 1 5.61 -1.54 10.78
N GLN A 2 6.87 -1.24 10.89
CA GLN A 2 7.34 0.07 11.35
C GLN A 2 8.03 0.82 10.21
N ILE A 3 7.75 2.13 10.09
CA ILE A 3 8.42 2.99 9.12
C ILE A 3 9.72 3.53 9.73
N VAL A 4 10.83 3.42 8.98
CA VAL A 4 12.14 3.89 9.42
C VAL A 4 12.63 4.98 8.47
N LYS A 5 12.75 6.21 8.97
CA LYS A 5 13.28 7.38 8.23
C LYS A 5 12.63 7.61 6.85
N ASP A 6 11.34 7.33 6.72
CA ASP A 6 10.55 7.49 5.48
C ASP A 6 11.09 6.74 4.25
N ARG A 7 12.11 5.90 4.41
CA ARG A 7 12.73 5.15 3.30
C ARG A 7 12.73 3.65 3.51
N GLY A 8 12.45 3.20 4.71
CA GLY A 8 12.51 1.80 5.05
C GLY A 8 11.28 1.33 5.79
N LEU A 9 10.96 0.06 5.63
CA LEU A 9 10.00 -0.65 6.44
C LEU A 9 10.72 -1.70 7.27
N LEU A 10 10.36 -1.79 8.54
CA LEU A 10 10.89 -2.82 9.44
C LEU A 10 9.77 -3.83 9.70
N ALA A 11 10.00 -5.07 9.30
CA ALA A 11 9.07 -6.16 9.51
C ALA A 11 9.64 -7.16 10.52
N ARG A 12 8.78 -7.67 11.40
CA ARG A 12 9.12 -8.76 12.32
C ARG A 12 8.44 -10.03 11.85
N VAL A 13 9.22 -11.03 11.47
CA VAL A 13 8.71 -12.25 10.85
C VAL A 13 9.44 -13.48 11.37
N TYR A 14 8.77 -14.64 11.29
CA TYR A 14 9.38 -15.91 11.63
C TYR A 14 10.19 -16.51 10.47
N HIS A 15 9.82 -16.19 9.24
CA HIS A 15 10.43 -16.73 8.02
C HIS A 15 10.90 -15.59 7.12
N PRO A 16 12.10 -15.02 7.38
CA PRO A 16 12.60 -13.87 6.61
C PRO A 16 12.92 -14.20 5.15
N GLU A 17 13.15 -15.46 4.82
CA GLU A 17 13.46 -15.90 3.47
C GLU A 17 12.35 -15.55 2.47
N ARG A 18 11.09 -15.52 2.90
CA ARG A 18 9.97 -15.13 2.04
C ARG A 18 10.08 -13.69 1.56
N ILE A 19 10.69 -12.83 2.37
CA ILE A 19 10.93 -11.44 2.04
C ILE A 19 12.22 -11.30 1.25
N THR A 20 13.33 -11.87 1.74
CA THR A 20 14.64 -11.71 1.13
C THR A 20 14.72 -12.34 -0.26
N ASP A 21 13.99 -13.43 -0.50
CA ASP A 21 13.93 -14.08 -1.81
C ASP A 21 13.09 -13.28 -2.81
N SER A 22 12.11 -12.52 -2.34
CA SER A 22 11.19 -11.75 -3.19
C SER A 22 11.63 -10.30 -3.41
N ILE A 23 12.39 -9.74 -2.48
CA ILE A 23 12.80 -8.33 -2.51
C ILE A 23 14.31 -8.23 -2.39
N ALA A 24 14.96 -7.78 -3.47
CA ALA A 24 16.41 -7.65 -3.50
C ALA A 24 16.93 -6.61 -2.49
N LYS A 25 16.21 -5.52 -2.30
CA LYS A 25 16.58 -4.45 -1.36
C LYS A 25 16.01 -4.70 0.02
N SER A 26 16.28 -5.88 0.57
CA SER A 26 15.88 -6.25 1.92
C SER A 26 17.05 -6.89 2.65
N LYS A 27 17.08 -6.72 3.98
CA LYS A 27 18.17 -7.22 4.80
C LYS A 27 17.67 -7.60 6.18
N VAL A 28 18.09 -8.77 6.67
CA VAL A 28 17.87 -9.16 8.06
C VAL A 28 18.85 -8.41 8.92
N ILE A 29 18.35 -7.59 9.85
CA ILE A 29 19.22 -6.75 10.71
C ILE A 29 19.31 -7.24 12.13
N LYS A 30 18.36 -8.06 12.59
CA LYS A 30 18.33 -8.55 13.97
C LYS A 30 17.56 -9.85 14.07
N LYS A 31 17.95 -10.69 15.03
CA LYS A 31 17.24 -11.90 15.39
C LYS A 31 17.05 -11.95 16.91
N GLU A 32 15.82 -12.11 17.36
CA GLU A 32 15.48 -12.36 18.76
C GLU A 32 14.64 -13.63 18.84
N GLY A 33 15.24 -14.71 19.41
CA GLY A 33 14.55 -16.00 19.45
C GLY A 33 14.22 -16.49 18.06
N ASP A 34 12.94 -16.72 17.78
CA ASP A 34 12.46 -17.17 16.48
C ASP A 34 11.98 -16.02 15.58
N ILE A 35 12.12 -14.78 16.06
CA ILE A 35 11.64 -13.60 15.33
C ILE A 35 12.83 -12.88 14.71
N TYR A 36 12.71 -12.60 13.39
CA TYR A 36 13.70 -11.85 12.63
C TYR A 36 13.19 -10.47 12.31
N GLU A 37 14.02 -9.45 12.48
CA GLU A 37 13.74 -8.10 12.01
C GLU A 37 14.37 -7.91 10.63
N VAL A 38 13.55 -7.61 9.64
CA VAL A 38 13.97 -7.41 8.25
C VAL A 38 13.74 -5.95 7.87
N LEU A 39 14.80 -5.29 7.42
CA LEU A 39 14.71 -3.94 6.87
C LEU A 39 14.52 -4.03 5.37
N ILE A 40 13.48 -3.36 4.86
CA ILE A 40 13.08 -3.40 3.46
C ILE A 40 13.06 -1.98 2.92
N HIS A 41 13.67 -1.76 1.75
CA HIS A 41 13.54 -0.47 1.08
C HIS A 41 12.07 -0.18 0.77
N TRP A 42 11.57 0.96 1.21
CA TRP A 42 10.16 1.31 1.10
C TRP A 42 9.89 2.03 -0.22
N ASP A 43 9.41 1.29 -1.19
CA ASP A 43 8.86 1.80 -2.44
C ASP A 43 7.53 1.09 -2.74
N LEU A 44 6.82 1.56 -3.75
CA LEU A 44 5.51 1.01 -4.07
C LEU A 44 5.59 -0.47 -4.48
N GLU A 45 6.56 -0.84 -5.31
CA GLU A 45 6.70 -2.21 -5.78
C GLU A 45 7.00 -3.16 -4.63
N ASN A 46 7.90 -2.79 -3.72
CA ASN A 46 8.23 -3.61 -2.56
C ASN A 46 7.02 -3.71 -1.60
N ALA A 47 6.28 -2.63 -1.39
CA ALA A 47 5.07 -2.66 -0.58
C ALA A 47 4.02 -3.60 -1.18
N GLN A 48 3.82 -3.57 -2.50
CA GLN A 48 2.93 -4.47 -3.21
C GLN A 48 3.38 -5.93 -3.08
N THR A 49 4.68 -6.20 -3.18
CA THR A 49 5.23 -7.54 -3.00
C THR A 49 4.99 -8.06 -1.59
N LEU A 50 5.22 -7.24 -0.57
CA LEU A 50 4.95 -7.59 0.82
C LEU A 50 3.48 -7.93 1.06
N ALA A 51 2.57 -7.14 0.52
CA ALA A 51 1.14 -7.41 0.60
C ALA A 51 0.78 -8.71 -0.12
N GLY A 52 1.40 -8.96 -1.29
CA GLY A 52 1.18 -10.16 -2.09
C GLY A 52 1.61 -11.45 -1.42
N ILE A 53 2.66 -11.43 -0.62
CA ILE A 53 3.10 -12.61 0.14
C ILE A 53 2.33 -12.81 1.46
N GLY A 54 1.36 -11.93 1.74
CA GLY A 54 0.44 -12.11 2.85
C GLY A 54 0.80 -11.41 4.14
N LEU A 55 1.78 -10.49 4.13
CA LEU A 55 2.08 -9.70 5.32
C LEU A 55 0.95 -8.72 5.62
N LYS A 56 0.64 -8.59 6.90
CA LYS A 56 -0.40 -7.67 7.38
C LYS A 56 0.20 -6.30 7.71
N ASN A 57 -0.65 -5.27 7.66
CA ASN A 57 -0.28 -3.90 8.04
C ASN A 57 0.85 -3.32 7.17
N VAL A 58 0.92 -3.73 5.91
CA VAL A 58 1.86 -3.12 4.96
C VAL A 58 1.40 -1.70 4.65
N VAL A 59 2.33 -0.76 4.70
CA VAL A 59 2.05 0.65 4.45
C VAL A 59 2.42 0.99 3.01
N SER A 60 1.47 1.57 2.27
CA SER A 60 1.72 2.03 0.90
C SER A 60 2.47 3.36 0.90
N THR A 61 3.31 3.55 -0.11
CA THR A 61 4.01 4.82 -0.31
C THR A 61 3.09 5.97 -0.71
N ILE A 62 1.81 5.70 -1.00
CA ILE A 62 0.84 6.76 -1.28
C ILE A 62 0.74 7.74 -0.10
N ASP A 63 0.87 7.25 1.12
CA ASP A 63 0.79 8.10 2.32
C ASP A 63 2.00 9.03 2.47
N ARG A 64 3.13 8.65 1.88
CA ARG A 64 4.36 9.46 1.90
C ARG A 64 4.45 10.39 0.69
N ASP A 65 4.17 9.86 -0.50
CA ASP A 65 4.55 10.49 -1.77
C ASP A 65 3.41 11.22 -2.46
N TYR A 66 2.18 10.93 -2.11
CA TYR A 66 1.03 11.49 -2.80
C TYR A 66 0.42 12.67 -2.07
N GLU A 67 0.27 13.78 -2.78
CA GLU A 67 -0.52 14.91 -2.29
C GLU A 67 -1.98 14.69 -2.70
N TYR A 68 -2.84 14.56 -1.69
CA TYR A 68 -4.28 14.39 -1.93
C TYR A 68 -4.85 15.71 -2.43
N THR A 69 -5.16 15.75 -3.72
CA THR A 69 -5.70 16.93 -4.39
C THR A 69 -7.22 16.98 -4.27
N GLY A 70 -7.76 18.18 -4.34
CA GLY A 70 -9.20 18.41 -4.31
C GLY A 70 -9.61 19.44 -3.28
N MET A 71 -10.92 19.74 -3.25
CA MET A 71 -11.47 20.73 -2.33
C MET A 71 -11.59 20.24 -0.89
N TYR A 72 -11.52 18.93 -0.69
CA TYR A 72 -11.76 18.32 0.62
C TYR A 72 -10.51 17.59 1.12
N LYS A 73 -10.26 17.73 2.43
CA LYS A 73 -9.21 16.91 3.06
C LYS A 73 -9.68 15.46 3.17
N PRO A 74 -8.83 14.48 2.85
CA PRO A 74 -9.21 13.09 3.00
C PRO A 74 -9.38 12.71 4.46
N PHE A 75 -10.42 11.93 4.74
CA PHE A 75 -10.57 11.28 6.05
C PHE A 75 -9.61 10.10 6.17
N ASP A 76 -9.28 9.70 7.39
CA ASP A 76 -8.34 8.60 7.63
C ASP A 76 -8.80 7.29 6.96
N HIS A 77 -10.12 7.00 6.99
CA HIS A 77 -10.64 5.80 6.34
C HIS A 77 -10.51 5.86 4.81
N GLN A 78 -10.57 7.05 4.22
CA GLN A 78 -10.35 7.24 2.78
C GLN A 78 -8.89 7.00 2.41
N LYS A 79 -7.96 7.46 3.23
CA LYS A 79 -6.53 7.20 3.04
C LYS A 79 -6.21 5.72 3.16
N LYS A 80 -6.80 5.04 4.15
CA LYS A 80 -6.62 3.58 4.30
C LYS A 80 -7.16 2.81 3.11
N THR A 81 -8.30 3.21 2.58
CA THR A 81 -8.89 2.59 1.39
C THR A 81 -8.00 2.81 0.17
N ALA A 82 -7.53 4.04 -0.05
CA ALA A 82 -6.63 4.34 -1.16
C ALA A 82 -5.32 3.54 -1.05
N SER A 83 -4.75 3.47 0.14
CA SER A 83 -3.54 2.68 0.41
C SER A 83 -3.77 1.19 0.07
N PHE A 84 -4.86 0.62 0.54
CA PHE A 84 -5.22 -0.78 0.27
C PHE A 84 -5.33 -1.03 -1.25
N LEU A 85 -5.99 -0.13 -1.98
CA LEU A 85 -6.17 -0.27 -3.42
C LEU A 85 -4.85 -0.20 -4.19
N THR A 86 -3.88 0.56 -3.72
CA THR A 86 -2.56 0.63 -4.36
C THR A 86 -1.72 -0.62 -4.13
N LEU A 87 -1.98 -1.37 -3.06
CA LEU A 87 -1.20 -2.55 -2.69
C LEU A 87 -1.71 -3.84 -3.31
N HIS A 88 -2.97 -3.90 -3.71
CA HIS A 88 -3.60 -5.14 -4.19
C HIS A 88 -4.06 -5.01 -5.63
N LYS A 89 -3.63 -5.94 -6.50
CA LYS A 89 -4.02 -5.95 -7.92
C LYS A 89 -5.49 -6.24 -8.11
N LYS A 90 -6.07 -7.04 -7.24
CA LYS A 90 -7.50 -7.38 -7.25
C LYS A 90 -8.05 -7.15 -5.85
N ALA A 91 -9.02 -6.26 -5.74
CA ALA A 91 -9.58 -5.92 -4.45
C ALA A 91 -11.05 -5.51 -4.59
N PHE A 92 -11.82 -5.85 -3.56
CA PHE A 92 -13.18 -5.35 -3.38
C PHE A 92 -13.19 -4.41 -2.19
N CYS A 93 -13.92 -3.31 -2.34
CA CYS A 93 -14.08 -2.32 -1.27
C CYS A 93 -15.55 -2.25 -0.88
N PHE A 94 -15.89 -2.77 0.29
CA PHE A 94 -17.25 -2.84 0.80
C PHE A 94 -17.46 -1.83 1.93
N ASN A 95 -17.21 -0.56 1.64
CA ASN A 95 -17.51 0.51 2.58
C ASN A 95 -18.99 0.89 2.49
N GLU A 96 -19.51 1.46 3.57
CA GLU A 96 -20.87 1.97 3.57
C GLU A 96 -21.01 3.12 2.57
N GLN A 97 -22.21 3.26 2.02
CA GLN A 97 -22.55 4.34 1.11
C GLN A 97 -22.35 5.70 1.80
N GLY A 98 -21.79 6.66 1.10
CA GLY A 98 -21.50 7.99 1.66
C GLY A 98 -20.17 8.12 2.36
N THR A 99 -19.31 7.09 2.36
CA THR A 99 -17.98 7.15 2.99
C THR A 99 -16.87 7.69 2.10
N GLY A 100 -17.21 8.20 0.90
CA GLY A 100 -16.23 8.78 0.00
C GLY A 100 -15.40 7.77 -0.77
N LYS A 101 -15.94 6.58 -1.06
CA LYS A 101 -15.25 5.53 -1.81
C LYS A 101 -14.74 6.00 -3.17
N THR A 102 -15.53 6.81 -3.85
CA THR A 102 -15.17 7.31 -5.18
C THR A 102 -13.88 8.12 -5.13
N MET A 103 -13.73 8.99 -4.14
CA MET A 103 -12.50 9.77 -3.99
C MET A 103 -11.29 8.87 -3.68
N SER A 104 -11.47 7.86 -2.83
CA SER A 104 -10.40 6.90 -2.53
C SER A 104 -9.92 6.18 -3.79
N VAL A 105 -10.84 5.75 -4.64
CA VAL A 105 -10.51 5.09 -5.91
C VAL A 105 -9.79 6.06 -6.85
N ILE A 106 -10.27 7.30 -6.96
CA ILE A 106 -9.64 8.32 -7.80
C ILE A 106 -8.20 8.59 -7.35
N TRP A 107 -7.99 8.77 -6.05
CA TRP A 107 -6.65 9.02 -5.52
C TRP A 107 -5.72 7.84 -5.75
N ALA A 108 -6.17 6.62 -5.51
CA ALA A 108 -5.38 5.42 -5.76
C ALA A 108 -5.00 5.30 -7.23
N CYS A 109 -5.95 5.49 -8.14
CA CYS A 109 -5.72 5.44 -9.58
C CYS A 109 -4.76 6.54 -10.04
N ASP A 110 -4.94 7.77 -9.55
CA ASP A 110 -4.07 8.88 -9.89
C ASP A 110 -2.63 8.61 -9.45
N TYR A 111 -2.45 8.09 -8.25
CA TYR A 111 -1.13 7.73 -7.76
C TYR A 111 -0.49 6.63 -8.60
N LEU A 112 -1.23 5.57 -8.91
CA LEU A 112 -0.73 4.47 -9.75
C LEU A 112 -0.37 4.95 -11.16
N MET A 113 -1.11 5.89 -11.73
CA MET A 113 -0.79 6.49 -13.01
C MET A 113 0.48 7.33 -12.92
N LYS A 114 0.66 8.12 -11.87
CA LYS A 114 1.88 8.92 -11.64
C LYS A 114 3.10 8.03 -11.45
N MET A 115 2.94 6.86 -10.86
CA MET A 115 4.00 5.87 -10.70
C MET A 115 4.19 5.01 -11.95
N LYS A 116 3.43 5.25 -13.02
CA LYS A 116 3.50 4.55 -14.31
C LYS A 116 3.18 3.06 -14.23
N GLN A 117 2.42 2.64 -13.24
CA GLN A 117 1.98 1.26 -13.11
C GLN A 117 0.71 0.97 -13.91
N ILE A 118 -0.12 1.98 -14.15
CA ILE A 118 -1.32 1.86 -14.98
C ILE A 118 -1.36 3.02 -15.96
N ARG A 119 -2.00 2.81 -17.10
CA ARG A 119 -2.18 3.84 -18.14
C ARG A 119 -3.61 4.34 -18.22
N ARG A 120 -4.57 3.50 -17.93
CA ARG A 120 -6.01 3.79 -18.10
C ARG A 120 -6.78 3.23 -16.93
N VAL A 121 -7.92 3.86 -16.69
CA VAL A 121 -8.88 3.42 -15.68
C VAL A 121 -10.23 3.29 -16.35
N LEU A 122 -10.89 2.15 -16.13
CA LEU A 122 -12.26 1.93 -16.55
C LEU A 122 -13.15 1.96 -15.31
N ILE A 123 -14.10 2.89 -15.30
CA ILE A 123 -15.06 2.98 -14.21
C ILE A 123 -16.42 2.54 -14.75
N VAL A 124 -16.98 1.51 -14.13
CA VAL A 124 -18.31 1.02 -14.45
C VAL A 124 -19.21 1.34 -13.27
N CYS A 125 -20.24 2.12 -13.52
CA CYS A 125 -21.15 2.53 -12.46
C CYS A 125 -22.61 2.42 -12.95
N PRO A 126 -23.58 2.33 -12.03
CA PRO A 126 -24.98 2.38 -12.39
C PRO A 126 -25.34 3.71 -13.06
N GLN A 127 -26.33 3.70 -13.94
CA GLN A 127 -26.79 4.89 -14.62
C GLN A 127 -27.35 5.94 -13.66
N ARG A 128 -27.82 5.49 -12.50
CA ARG A 128 -28.22 6.35 -11.38
C ARG A 128 -27.32 6.05 -10.19
N SER A 129 -26.66 7.05 -9.76
CA SER A 129 -25.80 6.97 -8.57
C SER A 129 -26.35 7.86 -7.47
#